data_1b2cbb388b32148e11bd9b57ed2c9f4c
#
_entry.id   1b2cbb388b32148e11bd9b57ed2c9f4c
#
_cell.length_a   1.000
_cell.length_b   1.000
_cell.length_c   1.000
_cell.angle_alpha   90.00
_cell.angle_beta   90.00
_cell.angle_gamma   90.00
#
_symmetry.space_group_name_H-M   'P 1'
#
loop_
_entity.id
_entity.type
_entity.pdbx_description
1 polymer ?
#
loop_
_entity_poly.entity_id
_entity_poly.type
_entity_poly.pdbx_seq_one_letter_code
_entity_poly.pdbx_strand_id
1 'polypeptide(L)'
;FKKKKIGVTKFLSARNKIKNQSEVMLITNGYLSVSPITTHINLRDVSKKLSKIKIIAKINTINKWYKKYHKKKPKIGILGLNPHNGELRKNSEEKKIIIPVIKKMKKLGIKIKGPLIADTVFIKDYKNFDIIIGMYHDQVLTPFKTIFKFDAINLTLGLKYLRASPDHGTAKDIIGKNKAITTSLIKCIFFINKFG
;
A
#
# COMPACT_ATOMS: atom_id res chain seq x y z
N PHE A 1 12.08 -19.70 10.87
CA PHE A 1 12.20 -19.47 9.41
C PHE A 1 12.17 -20.75 8.55
N LYS A 2 12.22 -21.97 9.12
CA LYS A 2 12.43 -23.22 8.34
C LYS A 2 11.23 -23.82 7.61
N LYS A 3 10.00 -23.28 7.67
CA LYS A 3 8.85 -23.98 7.04
C LYS A 3 7.90 -23.20 6.10
N LYS A 4 8.04 -21.89 5.92
CA LYS A 4 7.37 -21.14 4.81
C LYS A 4 8.18 -19.85 4.60
N LYS A 5 8.55 -19.54 3.35
CA LYS A 5 9.10 -18.22 2.96
C LYS A 5 8.02 -17.14 3.14
N ILE A 6 7.77 -16.75 4.38
CA ILE A 6 6.81 -15.70 4.74
C ILE A 6 7.60 -14.41 4.78
N GLY A 7 7.24 -13.41 3.96
CA GLY A 7 7.87 -12.09 4.00
C GLY A 7 7.78 -11.46 5.40
N VAL A 8 8.72 -10.57 5.73
CA VAL A 8 8.85 -9.92 7.06
C VAL A 8 7.53 -9.35 7.56
N THR A 9 6.78 -8.67 6.72
CA THR A 9 5.46 -8.09 7.09
C THR A 9 4.48 -9.16 7.59
N LYS A 10 4.38 -10.31 6.91
CA LYS A 10 3.51 -11.42 7.34
C LYS A 10 3.99 -12.07 8.63
N PHE A 11 5.31 -12.22 8.79
CA PHE A 11 5.90 -12.75 10.03
C PHE A 11 5.55 -11.86 11.23
N LEU A 12 5.75 -10.55 11.09
CA LEU A 12 5.43 -9.57 12.14
C LEU A 12 3.92 -9.53 12.44
N SER A 13 3.09 -9.61 11.40
CA SER A 13 1.63 -9.67 11.53
C SER A 13 1.19 -10.88 12.36
N ALA A 14 1.73 -12.05 12.06
CA ALA A 14 1.44 -13.28 12.80
C ALA A 14 1.84 -13.17 14.28
N ARG A 15 3.04 -12.64 14.56
CA ARG A 15 3.51 -12.40 15.95
C ARG A 15 2.64 -11.40 16.71
N ASN A 16 2.12 -10.39 16.03
CA ASN A 16 1.22 -9.40 16.63
C ASN A 16 -0.25 -9.86 16.69
N LYS A 17 -0.57 -11.11 16.28
CA LYS A 17 -1.93 -11.67 16.24
C LYS A 17 -2.93 -10.77 15.49
N ILE A 18 -2.49 -10.17 14.36
CA ILE A 18 -3.31 -9.26 13.56
C ILE A 18 -4.42 -10.06 12.87
N LYS A 19 -5.68 -9.65 13.11
CA LYS A 19 -6.86 -10.28 12.53
C LYS A 19 -7.19 -9.70 11.15
N ASN A 20 -7.89 -10.50 10.32
CA ASN A 20 -8.46 -10.09 9.03
C ASN A 20 -7.44 -9.56 8.00
N GLN A 21 -6.15 -9.91 8.14
CA GLN A 21 -5.09 -9.41 7.25
C GLN A 21 -5.11 -7.88 7.14
N SER A 22 -5.33 -7.21 8.28
CA SER A 22 -5.44 -5.76 8.35
C SER A 22 -4.08 -5.03 8.39
N GLU A 23 -2.98 -5.77 8.42
CA GLU A 23 -1.65 -5.20 8.22
C GLU A 23 -1.53 -4.56 6.84
N VAL A 24 -0.87 -3.43 6.78
CA VAL A 24 -0.70 -2.65 5.55
C VAL A 24 0.78 -2.41 5.29
N MET A 25 1.21 -2.74 4.09
CA MET A 25 2.46 -2.24 3.52
C MET A 25 2.17 -0.86 2.94
N LEU A 26 2.82 0.16 3.44
CA LEU A 26 2.71 1.53 2.95
C LEU A 26 4.08 2.03 2.52
N ILE A 27 4.21 2.41 1.25
CA ILE A 27 5.38 3.11 0.75
C ILE A 27 5.04 4.59 0.68
N THR A 28 5.91 5.44 1.23
CA THR A 28 5.65 6.89 1.28
C THR A 28 6.94 7.70 1.15
N ASN A 29 6.85 8.83 0.46
CA ASN A 29 7.91 9.84 0.42
C ASN A 29 7.52 11.15 1.14
N GLY A 30 6.39 11.14 1.85
CA GLY A 30 5.84 12.33 2.50
C GLY A 30 4.83 13.11 1.65
N TYR A 31 4.93 13.07 0.33
CA TYR A 31 3.98 13.71 -0.59
C TYR A 31 2.87 12.78 -1.03
N LEU A 32 3.23 11.58 -1.46
CA LEU A 32 2.32 10.52 -1.87
C LEU A 32 2.65 9.25 -1.11
N SER A 33 1.62 8.52 -0.75
CA SER A 33 1.75 7.14 -0.28
C SER A 33 1.11 6.18 -1.27
N VAL A 34 1.63 4.96 -1.36
CA VAL A 34 1.01 3.87 -2.12
C VAL A 34 0.92 2.61 -1.26
N SER A 35 -0.13 1.82 -1.47
CA SER A 35 -0.34 0.58 -0.73
C SER A 35 -1.02 -0.47 -1.59
N PRO A 36 -0.42 -1.65 -1.78
CA PRO A 36 -1.08 -2.76 -2.43
C PRO A 36 -1.97 -3.55 -1.45
N ILE A 37 -3.13 -4.00 -1.93
CA ILE A 37 -4.01 -4.91 -1.18
C ILE A 37 -3.39 -6.30 -1.06
N THR A 38 -2.80 -6.80 -2.16
CA THR A 38 -2.05 -8.05 -2.17
C THR A 38 -0.56 -7.74 -2.40
N THR A 39 0.28 -8.41 -1.60
CA THR A 39 1.74 -8.33 -1.69
C THR A 39 2.29 -9.66 -2.20
N HIS A 40 3.52 -9.91 -2.30
CA HIS A 40 4.27 -11.15 -2.57
C HIS A 40 3.45 -12.43 -2.86
N ILE A 41 2.52 -12.37 -3.81
CA ILE A 41 1.75 -13.50 -4.35
C ILE A 41 1.88 -13.52 -5.87
N ASN A 42 1.65 -14.67 -6.50
CA ASN A 42 1.62 -14.76 -7.95
C ASN A 42 0.48 -13.92 -8.52
N LEU A 43 0.71 -13.28 -9.67
CA LEU A 43 -0.29 -12.41 -10.31
C LEU A 43 -1.61 -13.16 -10.58
N ARG A 44 -1.54 -14.44 -11.02
CA ARG A 44 -2.70 -15.32 -11.25
C ARG A 44 -3.60 -15.53 -10.02
N ASP A 45 -3.07 -15.29 -8.82
CA ASP A 45 -3.78 -15.48 -7.55
C ASP A 45 -4.42 -14.20 -7.03
N VAL A 46 -4.15 -13.05 -7.63
CA VAL A 46 -4.58 -11.74 -7.14
C VAL A 46 -6.10 -11.67 -7.05
N SER A 47 -6.82 -11.93 -8.14
CA SER A 47 -8.29 -11.90 -8.17
C SER A 47 -8.89 -12.80 -7.09
N LYS A 48 -8.41 -14.05 -6.96
CA LYS A 48 -8.87 -15.03 -5.96
C LYS A 48 -8.59 -14.58 -4.52
N LYS A 49 -7.57 -13.76 -4.28
CA LYS A 49 -7.16 -13.29 -2.95
C LYS A 49 -7.76 -11.93 -2.56
N LEU A 50 -8.47 -11.28 -3.48
CA LEU A 50 -9.23 -10.07 -3.17
C LEU A 50 -10.53 -10.42 -2.44
N SER A 51 -10.88 -9.62 -1.43
CA SER A 51 -12.16 -9.69 -0.75
C SER A 51 -12.56 -8.34 -0.18
N LYS A 52 -13.87 -8.09 -0.06
CA LYS A 52 -14.41 -6.87 0.55
C LYS A 52 -13.87 -6.68 1.97
N ILE A 53 -13.83 -7.77 2.77
CA ILE A 53 -13.35 -7.74 4.17
C ILE A 53 -11.91 -7.25 4.24
N LYS A 54 -11.01 -7.83 3.41
CA LYS A 54 -9.60 -7.45 3.37
C LYS A 54 -9.39 -5.98 2.99
N ILE A 55 -10.07 -5.51 1.93
CA ILE A 55 -9.94 -4.13 1.46
C ILE A 55 -10.43 -3.16 2.54
N ILE A 56 -11.59 -3.43 3.14
CA ILE A 56 -12.15 -2.61 4.24
C ILE A 56 -11.18 -2.57 5.43
N ALA A 57 -10.66 -3.73 5.85
CA ALA A 57 -9.74 -3.81 6.98
C ALA A 57 -8.49 -2.94 6.75
N LYS A 58 -7.89 -3.03 5.55
CA LYS A 58 -6.70 -2.23 5.20
C LYS A 58 -7.01 -0.74 5.11
N ILE A 59 -8.13 -0.33 4.49
CA ILE A 59 -8.55 1.07 4.45
C ILE A 59 -8.74 1.63 5.86
N ASN A 60 -9.35 0.86 6.77
CA ASN A 60 -9.53 1.28 8.16
C ASN A 60 -8.19 1.44 8.88
N THR A 61 -7.23 0.53 8.67
CA THR A 61 -5.88 0.65 9.23
C THR A 61 -5.17 1.91 8.72
N ILE A 62 -5.22 2.18 7.43
CA ILE A 62 -4.69 3.40 6.82
C ILE A 62 -5.32 4.65 7.42
N ASN A 63 -6.65 4.70 7.48
CA ASN A 63 -7.38 5.86 8.01
C ASN A 63 -7.05 6.12 9.48
N LYS A 64 -6.96 5.05 10.31
CA LYS A 64 -6.54 5.16 11.72
C LYS A 64 -5.12 5.71 11.84
N TRP A 65 -4.21 5.22 11.00
CA TRP A 65 -2.82 5.65 11.00
C TRP A 65 -2.69 7.13 10.62
N TYR A 66 -3.34 7.59 9.55
CA TYR A 66 -3.33 9.00 9.14
C TYR A 66 -3.93 9.91 10.22
N LYS A 67 -5.01 9.50 10.87
CA LYS A 67 -5.59 10.24 11.99
C LYS A 67 -4.62 10.37 13.16
N LYS A 68 -3.91 9.28 13.50
CA LYS A 68 -2.97 9.25 14.63
C LYS A 68 -1.74 10.14 14.35
N TYR A 69 -1.10 9.96 13.20
CA TYR A 69 0.22 10.55 12.94
C TYR A 69 0.15 11.85 12.13
N HIS A 70 -0.82 12.03 11.25
CA HIS A 70 -0.98 13.24 10.45
C HIS A 70 -2.15 14.13 10.88
N LYS A 71 -2.93 13.73 11.90
CA LYS A 71 -4.08 14.47 12.43
C LYS A 71 -5.13 14.83 11.36
N LYS A 72 -5.19 14.10 10.25
CA LYS A 72 -6.13 14.35 9.13
C LYS A 72 -6.77 13.06 8.62
N LYS A 73 -7.92 13.20 7.94
CA LYS A 73 -8.53 12.12 7.14
C LYS A 73 -7.86 12.11 5.76
N PRO A 74 -7.20 11.00 5.34
CA PRO A 74 -6.53 10.96 4.04
C PRO A 74 -7.53 11.00 2.88
N LYS A 75 -7.13 11.64 1.78
CA LYS A 75 -7.78 11.51 0.47
C LYS A 75 -7.28 10.23 -0.18
N ILE A 76 -8.13 9.22 -0.28
CA ILE A 76 -7.77 7.88 -0.76
C ILE A 76 -8.20 7.73 -2.23
N GLY A 77 -7.25 7.42 -3.11
CA GLY A 77 -7.54 6.87 -4.44
C GLY A 77 -7.50 5.34 -4.38
N ILE A 78 -8.47 4.64 -4.94
CA ILE A 78 -8.42 3.18 -5.06
C ILE A 78 -8.53 2.78 -6.52
N LEU A 79 -7.58 1.96 -6.99
CA LEU A 79 -7.52 1.50 -8.37
C LEU A 79 -8.51 0.35 -8.61
N GLY A 80 -8.88 0.14 -9.87
CA GLY A 80 -9.45 -1.13 -10.31
C GLY A 80 -8.37 -2.22 -10.37
N LEU A 81 -8.80 -3.45 -10.61
CA LEU A 81 -7.89 -4.57 -10.88
C LEU A 81 -7.59 -4.68 -12.37
N ASN A 82 -8.65 -4.58 -13.17
CA ASN A 82 -8.61 -4.86 -14.61
C ASN A 82 -8.34 -3.59 -15.42
N PRO A 83 -7.76 -3.71 -16.64
CA PRO A 83 -7.64 -2.60 -17.57
C PRO A 83 -8.99 -1.87 -17.74
N HIS A 84 -8.96 -0.54 -17.77
CA HIS A 84 -10.16 0.30 -17.88
C HIS A 84 -11.28 -0.05 -16.89
N ASN A 85 -10.91 -0.55 -15.69
CA ASN A 85 -11.85 -1.02 -14.66
C ASN A 85 -12.76 -2.17 -15.14
N GLY A 86 -12.25 -3.03 -16.04
CA GLY A 86 -12.99 -4.14 -16.63
C GLY A 86 -14.23 -3.69 -17.38
N GLU A 87 -14.26 -2.44 -17.85
CA GLU A 87 -15.43 -1.80 -18.49
C GLU A 87 -16.73 -1.95 -17.66
N LEU A 88 -16.55 -2.11 -16.35
CA LEU A 88 -17.61 -2.36 -15.37
C LEU A 88 -18.52 -3.57 -15.68
N ARG A 89 -17.97 -4.57 -16.38
CA ARG A 89 -18.70 -5.83 -16.67
C ARG A 89 -19.22 -6.47 -15.40
N LYS A 90 -20.41 -7.12 -15.47
CA LYS A 90 -21.09 -7.72 -14.31
C LYS A 90 -20.20 -8.66 -13.49
N ASN A 91 -19.26 -9.35 -14.14
CA ASN A 91 -18.39 -10.35 -13.52
C ASN A 91 -17.04 -9.79 -13.04
N SER A 92 -16.74 -8.52 -13.30
CA SER A 92 -15.47 -7.91 -12.90
C SER A 92 -15.35 -7.74 -11.37
N GLU A 93 -14.13 -7.77 -10.86
CA GLU A 93 -13.81 -7.52 -9.46
C GLU A 93 -14.22 -6.10 -9.05
N GLU A 94 -14.19 -5.14 -9.98
CA GLU A 94 -14.68 -3.79 -9.77
C GLU A 94 -16.13 -3.80 -9.34
N LYS A 95 -16.99 -4.48 -10.11
CA LYS A 95 -18.44 -4.55 -9.86
C LYS A 95 -18.77 -5.34 -8.61
N LYS A 96 -18.10 -6.49 -8.41
CA LYS A 96 -18.42 -7.44 -7.32
C LYS A 96 -17.78 -7.05 -5.98
N ILE A 97 -16.60 -6.43 -6.00
CA ILE A 97 -15.80 -6.23 -4.79
C ILE A 97 -15.49 -4.75 -4.56
N ILE A 98 -14.86 -4.05 -5.52
CA ILE A 98 -14.26 -2.73 -5.29
C ILE A 98 -15.31 -1.65 -5.12
N ILE A 99 -16.28 -1.55 -6.05
CA ILE A 99 -17.35 -0.55 -6.01
C ILE A 99 -18.21 -0.67 -4.74
N PRO A 100 -18.66 -1.88 -4.33
CA PRO A 100 -19.36 -2.05 -3.05
C PRO A 100 -18.56 -1.58 -1.84
N VAL A 101 -17.24 -1.83 -1.82
CA VAL A 101 -16.37 -1.32 -0.75
C VAL A 101 -16.32 0.20 -0.77
N ILE A 102 -16.09 0.82 -1.92
CA ILE A 102 -16.06 2.29 -2.04
C ILE A 102 -17.36 2.92 -1.53
N LYS A 103 -18.52 2.37 -1.95
CA LYS A 103 -19.83 2.84 -1.49
C LYS A 103 -19.96 2.75 0.03
N LYS A 104 -19.55 1.60 0.63
CA LYS A 104 -19.58 1.40 2.08
C LYS A 104 -18.66 2.39 2.79
N MET A 105 -17.42 2.57 2.31
CA MET A 105 -16.45 3.45 2.96
C MET A 105 -16.86 4.92 2.89
N LYS A 106 -17.47 5.36 1.77
CA LYS A 106 -18.06 6.71 1.64
C LYS A 106 -19.16 6.95 2.67
N LYS A 107 -20.09 5.99 2.86
CA LYS A 107 -21.12 6.07 3.90
C LYS A 107 -20.55 6.20 5.31
N LEU A 108 -19.36 5.66 5.57
CA LEU A 108 -18.63 5.79 6.85
C LEU A 108 -17.79 7.08 6.95
N GLY A 109 -17.96 8.02 6.03
CA GLY A 109 -17.28 9.31 6.03
C GLY A 109 -15.79 9.26 5.67
N ILE A 110 -15.34 8.18 4.99
CA ILE A 110 -13.98 8.06 4.44
C ILE A 110 -13.92 8.81 3.11
N LYS A 111 -12.91 9.69 2.95
CA LYS A 111 -12.65 10.42 1.70
C LYS A 111 -11.99 9.47 0.70
N ILE A 112 -12.80 8.74 -0.08
CA ILE A 112 -12.31 7.74 -1.05
C ILE A 112 -12.91 7.99 -2.44
N LYS A 113 -12.07 7.91 -3.49
CA LYS A 113 -12.46 8.02 -4.91
C LYS A 113 -11.96 6.79 -5.67
N GLY A 114 -12.77 6.30 -6.60
CA GLY A 114 -12.43 5.14 -7.44
C GLY A 114 -13.69 4.39 -7.91
N PRO A 115 -13.52 3.22 -8.60
CA PRO A 115 -12.22 2.72 -9.03
C PRO A 115 -11.56 3.67 -10.04
N LEU A 116 -10.26 3.96 -9.82
CA LEU A 116 -9.47 4.78 -10.72
C LEU A 116 -8.79 3.90 -11.77
N ILE A 117 -8.57 4.46 -12.94
CA ILE A 117 -7.89 3.78 -14.05
C ILE A 117 -6.38 3.84 -13.78
N ALA A 118 -5.74 2.65 -13.70
CA ALA A 118 -4.37 2.53 -13.20
C ALA A 118 -3.32 3.14 -14.14
N ASP A 119 -3.52 3.06 -15.46
CA ASP A 119 -2.59 3.55 -16.47
C ASP A 119 -2.55 5.08 -16.59
N THR A 120 -3.60 5.78 -16.17
CA THR A 120 -3.69 7.23 -16.32
C THR A 120 -3.53 8.01 -15.01
N VAL A 121 -3.91 7.43 -13.87
CA VAL A 121 -3.91 8.15 -12.58
C VAL A 121 -2.54 8.69 -12.18
N PHE A 122 -1.46 7.98 -12.51
CA PHE A 122 -0.10 8.39 -12.18
C PHE A 122 0.50 9.43 -13.14
N ILE A 123 -0.18 9.80 -14.21
CA ILE A 123 0.27 10.86 -15.12
C ILE A 123 0.18 12.22 -14.42
N LYS A 124 -0.99 12.57 -13.88
CA LYS A 124 -1.22 13.86 -13.20
C LYS A 124 -2.11 13.79 -11.96
N ASP A 125 -3.08 12.87 -11.95
CA ASP A 125 -4.15 12.86 -10.96
C ASP A 125 -3.71 12.36 -9.58
N TYR A 126 -2.56 11.67 -9.48
CA TYR A 126 -2.01 11.20 -8.21
C TYR A 126 -1.82 12.32 -7.18
N LYS A 127 -1.56 13.56 -7.64
CA LYS A 127 -1.38 14.75 -6.78
C LYS A 127 -2.65 15.12 -6.00
N ASN A 128 -3.81 14.60 -6.40
CA ASN A 128 -5.09 14.84 -5.72
C ASN A 128 -5.30 13.92 -4.50
N PHE A 129 -4.41 12.96 -4.27
CA PHE A 129 -4.54 11.94 -3.24
C PHE A 129 -3.38 11.99 -2.24
N ASP A 130 -3.66 11.66 -0.99
CA ASP A 130 -2.64 11.40 0.02
C ASP A 130 -2.11 9.96 -0.11
N ILE A 131 -2.97 9.06 -0.59
CA ILE A 131 -2.63 7.64 -0.81
C ILE A 131 -3.38 7.05 -2.00
N ILE A 132 -2.68 6.25 -2.79
CA ILE A 132 -3.28 5.42 -3.85
C ILE A 132 -3.15 3.95 -3.44
N ILE A 133 -4.29 3.26 -3.45
CA ILE A 133 -4.41 1.84 -3.12
C ILE A 133 -4.58 1.04 -4.41
N GLY A 134 -3.65 0.12 -4.69
CA GLY A 134 -3.76 -0.83 -5.81
C GLY A 134 -4.15 -2.23 -5.36
N MET A 135 -4.53 -3.06 -6.29
CA MET A 135 -4.95 -4.42 -6.00
C MET A 135 -3.77 -5.37 -5.84
N TYR A 136 -2.62 -5.09 -6.47
CA TYR A 136 -1.39 -5.88 -6.37
C TYR A 136 -0.15 -4.99 -6.34
N HIS A 137 0.97 -5.61 -5.96
CA HIS A 137 2.23 -4.95 -5.65
C HIS A 137 2.71 -4.00 -6.76
N ASP A 138 2.94 -4.51 -7.96
CA ASP A 138 3.57 -3.72 -9.02
C ASP A 138 2.62 -2.70 -9.65
N GLN A 139 1.30 -2.86 -9.48
CA GLN A 139 0.32 -1.88 -9.95
C GLN A 139 0.56 -0.47 -9.39
N VAL A 140 1.06 -0.38 -8.19
CA VAL A 140 1.32 0.92 -7.53
C VAL A 140 2.81 1.19 -7.31
N LEU A 141 3.63 0.15 -7.09
CA LEU A 141 5.05 0.39 -6.83
C LEU A 141 5.83 0.73 -8.09
N THR A 142 5.51 0.12 -9.22
CA THR A 142 6.17 0.43 -10.49
C THR A 142 6.01 1.91 -10.84
N PRO A 143 4.78 2.47 -10.99
CA PRO A 143 4.63 3.89 -11.30
C PRO A 143 5.17 4.81 -10.19
N PHE A 144 5.00 4.45 -8.92
CA PHE A 144 5.54 5.23 -7.82
C PHE A 144 7.07 5.35 -7.91
N LYS A 145 7.77 4.22 -8.14
CA LYS A 145 9.24 4.22 -8.24
C LYS A 145 9.75 4.86 -9.52
N THR A 146 8.99 4.80 -10.60
CA THR A 146 9.32 5.52 -11.84
C THR A 146 9.34 7.03 -11.59
N ILE A 147 8.38 7.56 -10.81
CA ILE A 147 8.27 8.99 -10.52
C ILE A 147 9.27 9.42 -9.44
N PHE A 148 9.36 8.66 -8.33
CA PHE A 148 10.07 9.07 -7.11
C PHE A 148 11.35 8.30 -6.84
N LYS A 149 11.71 7.33 -7.69
CA LYS A 149 12.93 6.49 -7.56
C LYS A 149 12.96 5.81 -6.18
N PHE A 150 14.10 5.93 -5.47
CA PHE A 150 14.29 5.39 -4.12
C PHE A 150 14.06 6.44 -3.00
N ASP A 151 13.36 7.53 -3.32
CA ASP A 151 13.07 8.59 -2.36
C ASP A 151 11.83 8.28 -1.51
N ALA A 152 11.82 7.11 -0.85
CA ALA A 152 10.70 6.66 -0.04
C ALA A 152 11.14 5.76 1.12
N ILE A 153 10.21 5.55 2.05
CA ILE A 153 10.33 4.58 3.14
C ILE A 153 9.18 3.58 3.09
N ASN A 154 9.42 2.39 3.59
CA ASN A 154 8.43 1.32 3.72
C ASN A 154 7.97 1.21 5.17
N LEU A 155 6.69 1.47 5.40
CA LEU A 155 6.04 1.36 6.71
C LEU A 155 5.17 0.10 6.77
N THR A 156 5.15 -0.56 7.91
CA THR A 156 4.17 -1.62 8.20
C THR A 156 3.16 -1.09 9.21
N LEU A 157 1.94 -0.82 8.73
CA LEU A 157 0.87 -0.32 9.58
C LEU A 157 0.07 -1.46 10.21
N GLY A 158 -0.57 -1.17 11.36
CA GLY A 158 -1.40 -2.15 12.08
C GLY A 158 -0.64 -2.94 13.14
N LEU A 159 0.66 -2.76 13.28
CA LEU A 159 1.44 -3.29 14.38
C LEU A 159 1.21 -2.47 15.66
N LYS A 160 1.53 -3.05 16.81
CA LYS A 160 1.49 -2.36 18.11
C LYS A 160 2.60 -1.30 18.27
N TYR A 161 3.61 -1.36 17.44
CA TYR A 161 4.77 -0.46 17.40
C TYR A 161 4.96 0.10 15.99
N LEU A 162 5.72 1.20 15.90
CA LEU A 162 6.09 1.80 14.63
C LEU A 162 7.21 0.95 13.98
N ARG A 163 7.04 0.63 12.70
CA ARG A 163 8.05 -0.08 11.92
C ARG A 163 8.26 0.63 10.59
N ALA A 164 9.47 1.12 10.39
CA ALA A 164 9.94 1.65 9.13
C ALA A 164 11.12 0.81 8.60
N SER A 165 11.29 0.77 7.31
CA SER A 165 12.47 0.19 6.65
C SER A 165 12.73 0.92 5.33
N PRO A 166 13.99 0.93 4.83
CA PRO A 166 14.30 1.44 3.51
C PRO A 166 13.45 0.77 2.42
N ASP A 167 13.15 1.54 1.37
CA ASP A 167 12.33 1.09 0.23
C ASP A 167 13.18 0.50 -0.89
N HIS A 168 14.15 -0.34 -0.55
CA HIS A 168 14.98 -1.07 -1.52
C HIS A 168 15.20 -2.51 -1.08
N GLY A 169 15.60 -3.35 -2.04
CA GLY A 169 15.97 -4.74 -1.80
C GLY A 169 17.35 -4.90 -1.18
N THR A 170 17.86 -6.12 -1.17
CA THR A 170 19.16 -6.47 -0.59
C THR A 170 20.35 -5.92 -1.35
N ALA A 171 20.17 -5.44 -2.59
CA ALA A 171 21.18 -4.82 -3.45
C ALA A 171 22.53 -5.56 -3.44
N LYS A 172 22.48 -6.89 -3.63
CA LYS A 172 23.65 -7.78 -3.55
C LYS A 172 24.75 -7.42 -4.54
N ASP A 173 24.36 -6.83 -5.66
CA ASP A 173 25.22 -6.37 -6.76
C ASP A 173 26.17 -5.23 -6.38
N ILE A 174 25.87 -4.50 -5.30
CA ILE A 174 26.70 -3.36 -4.82
C ILE A 174 27.37 -3.63 -3.47
N ILE A 175 27.31 -4.84 -2.95
CA ILE A 175 28.00 -5.21 -1.69
C ILE A 175 29.50 -4.98 -1.85
N GLY A 176 30.10 -4.26 -0.89
CA GLY A 176 31.54 -3.93 -0.88
C GLY A 176 31.98 -2.86 -1.85
N LYS A 177 31.07 -2.30 -2.67
CA LYS A 177 31.42 -1.31 -3.71
C LYS A 177 31.27 0.15 -3.27
N ASN A 178 30.85 0.41 -2.04
CA ASN A 178 30.60 1.77 -1.50
C ASN A 178 29.67 2.63 -2.36
N LYS A 179 28.68 2.00 -3.03
CA LYS A 179 27.70 2.63 -3.96
C LYS A 179 26.29 2.72 -3.39
N ALA A 180 26.11 2.42 -2.10
CA ALA A 180 24.78 2.42 -1.47
C ALA A 180 24.22 3.85 -1.35
N ILE A 181 22.95 4.01 -1.77
CA ILE A 181 22.23 5.28 -1.59
C ILE A 181 21.56 5.24 -0.22
N THR A 182 22.00 6.10 0.70
CA THR A 182 21.55 6.12 2.11
C THR A 182 20.27 6.89 2.37
N THR A 183 19.75 7.63 1.38
CA THR A 183 18.59 8.53 1.51
C THR A 183 17.40 7.88 2.18
N SER A 184 17.01 6.69 1.75
CA SER A 184 15.85 5.98 2.31
C SER A 184 16.07 5.56 3.78
N LEU A 185 17.31 5.16 4.15
CA LEU A 185 17.64 4.82 5.54
C LEU A 185 17.58 6.06 6.44
N ILE A 186 18.18 7.16 6.01
CA ILE A 186 18.15 8.45 6.73
C ILE A 186 16.71 8.90 6.94
N LYS A 187 15.87 8.82 5.91
CA LYS A 187 14.42 9.12 6.03
C LYS A 187 13.69 8.22 7.02
N CYS A 188 14.06 6.93 7.13
CA CYS A 188 13.50 6.04 8.15
C CYS A 188 13.84 6.53 9.56
N ILE A 189 15.08 6.94 9.81
CA ILE A 189 15.54 7.46 11.10
C ILE A 189 14.76 8.73 11.46
N PHE A 190 14.70 9.72 10.55
CA PHE A 190 13.92 10.93 10.77
C PHE A 190 12.44 10.65 11.02
N PHE A 191 11.86 9.71 10.29
CA PHE A 191 10.46 9.33 10.46
C PHE A 191 10.21 8.73 11.86
N ILE A 192 11.07 7.82 12.31
CA ILE A 192 10.96 7.21 13.64
C ILE A 192 11.15 8.26 14.73
N ASN A 193 12.15 9.14 14.64
CA ASN A 193 12.37 10.22 15.60
C ASN A 193 11.18 11.18 15.71
N LYS A 194 10.48 11.41 14.59
CA LYS A 194 9.32 12.32 14.58
C LYS A 194 8.06 11.69 15.17
N PHE A 195 7.87 10.38 15.05
CA PHE A 195 6.61 9.71 15.31
C PHE A 195 6.70 8.53 16.30
N GLY A 196 7.90 8.18 16.71
CA GLY A 196 8.19 7.10 17.66
C GLY A 196 7.99 7.43 19.13
#